data_7da5cdf9ef42b409aeaf6b6334f96848
#
_entry.id   7da5cdf9ef42b409aeaf6b6334f96848
#
_cell.length_a   1.000
_cell.length_b   1.000
_cell.length_c   1.000
_cell.angle_alpha   90.00
_cell.angle_beta   90.00
_cell.angle_gamma   90.00
#
_symmetry.space_group_name_H-M   'P 1'
#
loop_
_entity.id
_entity.type
_entity.pdbx_description
1 polymer ?
#
loop_
_entity_poly.entity_id
_entity_poly.type
_entity_poly.pdbx_seq_one_letter_code
_entity_poly.pdbx_strand_id
1 'polypeptide(L)'
;MRKELPLATGTIEAPRRNRRDTLLLFVICTLMWGSNSLYIINMPLFIINELHLPEKLAGVMMGTAAGLEIPTMLIAGYFAKRLGKRFLMRVAAVGGVCFYAGMLMAHSPVILLGLQLLNAIFIGILGGIGMLYFQDLMPGQAGSATTLYTNTSRVGWIIAGSVAGIVAEIWNYHAVFWFAMVMIIATLFCLLRIKDV
;
A
#
# COMPACT_ATOMS: atom_id res chain seq x y z
N MET A 1 31.41 5.81 -55.74
CA MET A 1 31.49 4.73 -54.75
C MET A 1 30.86 5.21 -53.43
N ARG A 2 29.64 4.85 -53.15
CA ARG A 2 28.98 5.08 -51.85
C ARG A 2 29.37 3.93 -50.94
N LYS A 3 30.13 4.19 -49.87
CA LYS A 3 30.34 3.24 -48.78
C LYS A 3 29.01 3.07 -48.01
N GLU A 4 28.42 1.92 -48.16
CA GLU A 4 27.29 1.52 -47.29
C GLU A 4 27.85 1.25 -45.89
N LEU A 5 27.38 2.01 -44.90
CA LEU A 5 27.60 1.72 -43.48
C LEU A 5 26.84 0.46 -43.13
N PRO A 6 27.44 -0.53 -42.47
CA PRO A 6 26.70 -1.70 -41.98
C PRO A 6 25.69 -1.25 -40.89
N LEU A 7 24.42 -1.47 -41.14
CA LEU A 7 23.37 -1.41 -40.12
C LEU A 7 23.72 -2.43 -39.05
N ALA A 8 24.19 -1.94 -37.91
CA ALA A 8 24.33 -2.76 -36.72
C ALA A 8 22.91 -3.16 -36.26
N THR A 9 22.44 -4.31 -36.75
CA THR A 9 21.29 -5.02 -36.20
C THR A 9 21.67 -5.65 -34.86
N GLY A 10 21.94 -4.81 -33.86
CA GLY A 10 21.92 -5.22 -32.48
C GLY A 10 20.45 -5.44 -32.10
N THR A 11 20.05 -6.70 -32.09
CA THR A 11 18.79 -7.08 -31.41
C THR A 11 18.92 -6.65 -29.95
N ILE A 12 18.36 -5.47 -29.62
CA ILE A 12 18.18 -5.05 -28.24
C ILE A 12 17.18 -6.07 -27.67
N GLU A 13 17.69 -7.11 -26.99
CA GLU A 13 16.82 -8.01 -26.23
C GLU A 13 15.98 -7.13 -25.29
N ALA A 14 14.67 -7.13 -25.50
CA ALA A 14 13.75 -6.43 -24.62
C ALA A 14 13.96 -6.99 -23.20
N PRO A 15 14.21 -6.14 -22.20
CA PRO A 15 14.50 -6.59 -20.85
C PRO A 15 13.35 -7.50 -20.37
N ARG A 16 13.72 -8.72 -19.94
CA ARG A 16 12.74 -9.78 -19.60
C ARG A 16 11.96 -9.37 -18.37
N ARG A 17 10.63 -9.31 -18.52
CA ARG A 17 9.68 -9.19 -17.40
C ARG A 17 9.93 -10.30 -16.38
N ASN A 18 10.22 -9.94 -15.12
CA ASN A 18 10.31 -10.89 -14.02
C ASN A 18 8.88 -11.25 -13.52
N ARG A 19 8.27 -12.28 -14.13
CA ARG A 19 6.88 -12.69 -13.83
C ARG A 19 6.66 -13.02 -12.36
N ARG A 20 7.62 -13.70 -11.71
CA ARG A 20 7.49 -14.08 -10.29
C ARG A 20 7.44 -12.86 -9.39
N ASP A 21 8.39 -11.96 -9.55
CA ASP A 21 8.47 -10.78 -8.68
C ASP A 21 7.33 -9.78 -8.97
N THR A 22 6.86 -9.71 -10.23
CA THR A 22 5.65 -8.95 -10.59
C THR A 22 4.40 -9.51 -9.91
N LEU A 23 4.22 -10.85 -9.86
CA LEU A 23 3.11 -11.48 -9.15
C LEU A 23 3.21 -11.29 -7.63
N LEU A 24 4.41 -11.44 -7.06
CA LEU A 24 4.63 -11.17 -5.64
C LEU A 24 4.31 -9.72 -5.30
N LEU A 25 4.76 -8.76 -6.11
CA LEU A 25 4.44 -7.35 -5.92
C LEU A 25 2.93 -7.07 -6.04
N PHE A 26 2.25 -7.76 -6.97
CA PHE A 26 0.80 -7.66 -7.10
C PHE A 26 0.09 -8.11 -5.82
N VAL A 27 0.47 -9.26 -5.25
CA VAL A 27 -0.08 -9.75 -3.97
C VAL A 27 0.23 -8.78 -2.83
N ILE A 28 1.49 -8.32 -2.72
CA ILE A 28 1.93 -7.35 -1.72
C ILE A 28 1.06 -6.09 -1.77
N CYS A 29 0.95 -5.43 -2.93
CA CYS A 29 0.17 -4.22 -3.07
C CYS A 29 -1.33 -4.46 -2.87
N THR A 30 -1.87 -5.62 -3.28
CA THR A 30 -3.27 -5.99 -3.03
C THR A 30 -3.55 -6.13 -1.54
N LEU A 31 -2.67 -6.78 -0.77
CA LEU A 31 -2.82 -6.90 0.68
C LEU A 31 -2.70 -5.54 1.38
N MET A 32 -1.77 -4.69 0.94
CA MET A 32 -1.62 -3.35 1.51
C MET A 32 -2.82 -2.46 1.20
N TRP A 33 -3.30 -2.42 -0.04
CA TRP A 33 -4.51 -1.67 -0.41
C TRP A 33 -5.76 -2.25 0.25
N GLY A 34 -5.86 -3.58 0.33
CA GLY A 34 -6.97 -4.25 1.01
C GLY A 34 -7.05 -3.90 2.49
N SER A 35 -5.92 -3.93 3.21
CA SER A 35 -5.89 -3.54 4.62
C SER A 35 -6.27 -2.06 4.82
N ASN A 36 -5.80 -1.15 3.95
CA ASN A 36 -6.21 0.24 4.00
C ASN A 36 -7.70 0.43 3.71
N SER A 37 -8.24 -0.32 2.76
CA SER A 37 -9.68 -0.30 2.45
C SER A 37 -10.52 -0.81 3.62
N LEU A 38 -10.07 -1.87 4.33
CA LEU A 38 -10.69 -2.31 5.58
C LEU A 38 -10.73 -1.18 6.62
N TYR A 39 -9.63 -0.43 6.77
CA TYR A 39 -9.60 0.73 7.64
C TYR A 39 -10.59 1.81 7.22
N ILE A 40 -10.62 2.21 5.95
CA ILE A 40 -11.50 3.27 5.45
C ILE A 40 -12.98 2.91 5.67
N ILE A 41 -13.37 1.66 5.42
CA ILE A 41 -14.75 1.19 5.57
C ILE A 41 -15.14 1.09 7.05
N ASN A 42 -14.25 0.54 7.88
CA ASN A 42 -14.55 0.16 9.25
C ASN A 42 -14.35 1.29 10.26
N MET A 43 -13.42 2.20 10.03
CA MET A 43 -13.03 3.23 10.99
C MET A 43 -14.18 4.14 11.45
N PRO A 44 -15.05 4.67 10.57
CA PRO A 44 -16.18 5.48 11.01
C PRO A 44 -17.14 4.70 11.92
N LEU A 45 -17.43 3.44 11.57
CA LEU A 45 -18.32 2.57 12.33
C LEU A 45 -17.72 2.21 13.69
N PHE A 46 -16.44 1.94 13.76
CA PHE A 46 -15.70 1.68 15.00
C PHE A 46 -15.72 2.89 15.94
N ILE A 47 -15.49 4.11 15.42
CA ILE A 47 -15.52 5.34 16.22
C ILE A 47 -16.91 5.59 16.82
N ILE A 48 -17.95 5.42 16.02
CA ILE A 48 -19.33 5.72 16.45
C ILE A 48 -19.89 4.62 17.34
N ASN A 49 -19.78 3.35 16.91
CA ASN A 49 -20.51 2.24 17.54
C ASN A 49 -19.73 1.58 18.68
N GLU A 50 -18.40 1.57 18.66
CA GLU A 50 -17.60 0.94 19.74
C GLU A 50 -16.98 1.96 20.68
N LEU A 51 -16.39 3.04 20.14
CA LEU A 51 -15.78 4.05 20.99
C LEU A 51 -16.76 5.11 21.51
N HIS A 52 -17.97 5.17 20.95
CA HIS A 52 -18.99 6.19 21.26
C HIS A 52 -18.45 7.63 21.15
N LEU A 53 -17.54 7.85 20.21
CA LEU A 53 -16.94 9.17 19.95
C LEU A 53 -17.72 9.91 18.84
N PRO A 54 -17.60 11.24 18.77
CA PRO A 54 -18.33 12.04 17.78
C PRO A 54 -17.98 11.65 16.34
N GLU A 55 -18.98 11.54 15.47
CA GLU A 55 -18.82 11.24 14.04
C GLU A 55 -17.84 12.17 13.32
N LYS A 56 -17.82 13.46 13.68
CA LYS A 56 -16.87 14.42 13.12
C LYS A 56 -15.41 13.98 13.28
N LEU A 57 -15.05 13.14 14.27
CA LEU A 57 -13.70 12.65 14.47
C LEU A 57 -13.25 11.78 13.27
N ALA A 58 -14.15 10.96 12.73
CA ALA A 58 -13.86 10.15 11.53
C ALA A 58 -13.44 11.04 10.34
N GLY A 59 -14.18 12.12 10.08
CA GLY A 59 -13.85 13.07 9.04
C GLY A 59 -12.51 13.78 9.27
N VAL A 60 -12.24 14.20 10.51
CA VAL A 60 -10.96 14.83 10.89
C VAL A 60 -9.79 13.85 10.73
N MET A 61 -9.96 12.58 11.12
CA MET A 61 -8.93 11.55 10.93
C MET A 61 -8.62 11.32 9.45
N MET A 62 -9.65 11.19 8.62
CA MET A 62 -9.46 11.01 7.17
C MET A 62 -8.80 12.23 6.53
N GLY A 63 -9.23 13.43 6.88
CA GLY A 63 -8.62 14.67 6.39
C GLY A 63 -7.17 14.82 6.82
N THR A 64 -6.84 14.48 8.08
CA THR A 64 -5.47 14.49 8.60
C THR A 64 -4.59 13.47 7.88
N ALA A 65 -5.09 12.24 7.68
CA ALA A 65 -4.38 11.20 6.94
C ALA A 65 -4.06 11.67 5.52
N ALA A 66 -5.05 12.15 4.76
CA ALA A 66 -4.89 12.62 3.39
C ALA A 66 -3.93 13.83 3.30
N GLY A 67 -4.01 14.76 4.26
CA GLY A 67 -3.09 15.90 4.32
C GLY A 67 -1.64 15.51 4.57
N LEU A 68 -1.39 14.49 5.41
CA LEU A 68 -0.06 13.96 5.72
C LEU A 68 0.47 13.01 4.63
N GLU A 69 -0.41 12.36 3.87
CA GLU A 69 -0.05 11.44 2.80
C GLU A 69 0.71 12.14 1.67
N ILE A 70 0.29 13.34 1.27
CA ILE A 70 0.93 14.12 0.20
C ILE A 70 2.42 14.37 0.49
N PRO A 71 2.82 14.99 1.62
CA PRO A 71 4.24 15.19 1.92
C PRO A 71 4.99 13.87 2.07
N THR A 72 4.37 12.83 2.64
CA THR A 72 4.99 11.51 2.78
C THR A 72 5.29 10.87 1.42
N MET A 73 4.37 10.97 0.46
CA MET A 73 4.56 10.49 -0.91
C MET A 73 5.72 11.21 -1.60
N LEU A 74 5.84 12.54 -1.45
CA LEU A 74 6.93 13.33 -2.01
C LEU A 74 8.28 12.95 -1.39
N ILE A 75 8.34 12.82 -0.07
CA ILE A 75 9.54 12.39 0.67
C ILE A 75 9.96 10.99 0.24
N ALA A 76 9.02 10.05 0.14
CA ALA A 76 9.29 8.69 -0.32
C ALA A 76 9.85 8.68 -1.75
N GLY A 77 9.27 9.47 -2.66
CA GLY A 77 9.77 9.64 -4.03
C GLY A 77 11.20 10.18 -4.08
N TYR A 78 11.52 11.17 -3.25
CA TYR A 78 12.87 11.72 -3.14
C TYR A 78 13.89 10.67 -2.67
N PHE A 79 13.54 9.89 -1.65
CA PHE A 79 14.43 8.85 -1.10
C PHE A 79 14.47 7.55 -1.89
N ALA A 80 13.55 7.34 -2.84
CA ALA A 80 13.46 6.10 -3.62
C ALA A 80 14.75 5.73 -4.34
N LYS A 81 15.48 6.74 -4.87
CA LYS A 81 16.76 6.54 -5.55
C LYS A 81 17.91 6.16 -4.61
N ARG A 82 17.84 6.58 -3.33
CA ARG A 82 18.93 6.37 -2.36
C ARG A 82 18.74 5.09 -1.55
N LEU A 83 17.50 4.83 -1.10
CA LEU A 83 17.18 3.75 -0.18
C LEU A 83 16.67 2.50 -0.89
N GLY A 84 16.27 2.62 -2.16
CA GLY A 84 15.64 1.54 -2.91
C GLY A 84 14.15 1.34 -2.58
N LYS A 85 13.39 0.91 -3.59
CA LYS A 85 11.93 0.78 -3.50
C LYS A 85 11.50 -0.32 -2.53
N ARG A 86 12.25 -1.44 -2.51
CA ARG A 86 11.99 -2.55 -1.59
C ARG A 86 12.12 -2.13 -0.12
N PHE A 87 13.17 -1.37 0.22
CA PHE A 87 13.34 -0.86 1.58
C PHE A 87 12.18 0.04 1.99
N LEU A 88 11.78 0.98 1.13
CA LEU A 88 10.65 1.88 1.40
C LEU A 88 9.34 1.10 1.57
N MET A 89 9.07 0.09 0.75
CA MET A 89 7.89 -0.76 0.92
C MET A 89 7.89 -1.52 2.25
N ARG A 90 9.07 -1.92 2.75
CA ARG A 90 9.20 -2.51 4.10
C ARG A 90 8.90 -1.48 5.19
N VAL A 91 9.42 -0.25 5.05
CA VAL A 91 9.09 0.85 5.97
C VAL A 91 7.59 1.11 5.98
N ALA A 92 6.94 1.14 4.81
CA ALA A 92 5.49 1.26 4.71
C ALA A 92 4.76 0.14 5.45
N ALA A 93 5.17 -1.12 5.24
CA ALA A 93 4.54 -2.27 5.88
C ALA A 93 4.75 -2.26 7.40
N VAL A 94 5.95 -1.91 7.90
CA VAL A 94 6.19 -1.73 9.34
C VAL A 94 5.34 -0.59 9.90
N GLY A 95 5.26 0.55 9.21
CA GLY A 95 4.36 1.65 9.57
C GLY A 95 2.90 1.20 9.68
N GLY A 96 2.44 0.38 8.72
CA GLY A 96 1.11 -0.22 8.73
C GLY A 96 0.88 -1.16 9.93
N VAL A 97 1.85 -2.03 10.27
CA VAL A 97 1.74 -2.88 11.48
C VAL A 97 1.63 -2.02 12.74
N CYS A 98 2.50 -1.02 12.89
CA CYS A 98 2.44 -0.11 14.04
C CYS A 98 1.13 0.68 14.09
N PHE A 99 0.62 1.11 12.93
CA PHE A 99 -0.67 1.78 12.82
C PHE A 99 -1.82 0.90 13.31
N TYR A 100 -1.94 -0.34 12.80
CA TYR A 100 -3.02 -1.24 13.22
C TYR A 100 -2.88 -1.69 14.67
N ALA A 101 -1.66 -1.96 15.14
CA ALA A 101 -1.41 -2.23 16.56
C ALA A 101 -1.85 -1.05 17.45
N GLY A 102 -1.56 0.17 17.01
CA GLY A 102 -2.05 1.38 17.67
C GLY A 102 -3.58 1.50 17.65
N MET A 103 -4.24 1.23 16.51
CA MET A 103 -5.72 1.25 16.40
C MET A 103 -6.39 0.24 17.32
N LEU A 104 -5.78 -0.93 17.53
CA LEU A 104 -6.26 -1.95 18.47
C LEU A 104 -6.18 -1.54 19.94
N MET A 105 -5.31 -0.59 20.28
CA MET A 105 -5.07 -0.15 21.67
C MET A 105 -5.63 1.26 21.95
N ALA A 106 -5.99 2.02 20.92
CA ALA A 106 -6.36 3.42 21.05
C ALA A 106 -7.85 3.60 21.43
N HIS A 107 -8.09 4.33 22.52
CA HIS A 107 -9.41 4.70 22.96
C HIS A 107 -9.59 6.24 23.07
N SER A 108 -8.52 7.00 22.83
CA SER A 108 -8.52 8.46 22.94
C SER A 108 -8.47 9.13 21.57
N PRO A 109 -9.26 10.20 21.33
CA PRO A 109 -9.23 10.96 20.08
C PRO A 109 -7.83 11.46 19.70
N VAL A 110 -7.03 11.88 20.69
CA VAL A 110 -5.68 12.40 20.46
C VAL A 110 -4.74 11.31 19.94
N ILE A 111 -4.82 10.10 20.51
CA ILE A 111 -4.02 8.96 20.06
C ILE A 111 -4.45 8.55 18.65
N LEU A 112 -5.76 8.46 18.39
CA LEU A 112 -6.31 8.13 17.06
C LEU A 112 -5.84 9.11 15.98
N LEU A 113 -5.80 10.40 16.28
CA LEU A 113 -5.26 11.43 15.38
C LEU A 113 -3.75 11.29 15.19
N GLY A 114 -3.00 11.03 16.27
CA GLY A 114 -1.55 10.80 16.20
C GLY A 114 -1.19 9.59 15.32
N LEU A 115 -2.00 8.54 15.35
CA LEU A 115 -1.82 7.35 14.52
C LEU A 115 -1.95 7.64 13.01
N GLN A 116 -2.62 8.76 12.62
CA GLN A 116 -2.72 9.12 11.21
C GLN A 116 -1.36 9.43 10.57
N LEU A 117 -0.35 9.79 11.37
CA LEU A 117 1.02 9.92 10.87
C LEU A 117 1.58 8.57 10.38
N LEU A 118 1.36 7.49 11.15
CA LEU A 118 1.76 6.14 10.73
C LEU A 118 0.97 5.65 9.52
N ASN A 119 -0.32 5.96 9.48
CA ASN A 119 -1.18 5.68 8.33
C ASN A 119 -0.68 6.40 7.07
N ALA A 120 -0.35 7.67 7.19
CA ALA A 120 0.19 8.48 6.09
C ALA A 120 1.55 7.95 5.59
N ILE A 121 2.44 7.50 6.48
CA ILE A 121 3.69 6.84 6.09
C ILE A 121 3.39 5.55 5.32
N PHE A 122 2.46 4.73 5.82
CA PHE A 122 2.06 3.48 5.19
C PHE A 122 1.52 3.71 3.78
N ILE A 123 0.50 4.55 3.64
CA ILE A 123 -0.20 4.77 2.36
C ILE A 123 0.56 5.70 1.43
N GLY A 124 1.21 6.74 1.94
CA GLY A 124 2.00 7.66 1.11
C GLY A 124 3.18 6.96 0.42
N ILE A 125 3.86 6.04 1.12
CA ILE A 125 4.90 5.22 0.48
C ILE A 125 4.28 4.24 -0.52
N LEU A 126 3.20 3.54 -0.18
CA LEU A 126 2.52 2.62 -1.09
C LEU A 126 2.07 3.33 -2.37
N GLY A 127 1.40 4.49 -2.23
CA GLY A 127 0.92 5.31 -3.35
C GLY A 127 2.03 5.85 -4.24
N GLY A 128 3.12 6.36 -3.63
CA GLY A 128 4.25 6.94 -4.36
C GLY A 128 5.20 5.91 -4.97
N ILE A 129 5.46 4.82 -4.27
CA ILE A 129 6.52 3.86 -4.65
C ILE A 129 5.96 2.61 -5.34
N GLY A 130 4.75 2.19 -5.01
CA GLY A 130 4.17 0.96 -5.54
C GLY A 130 4.14 0.92 -7.07
N MET A 131 3.64 1.97 -7.72
CA MET A 131 3.61 2.07 -9.18
C MET A 131 5.01 2.07 -9.80
N LEU A 132 5.94 2.84 -9.23
CA LEU A 132 7.33 2.90 -9.70
C LEU A 132 8.02 1.54 -9.60
N TYR A 133 7.70 0.76 -8.59
CA TYR A 133 8.27 -0.58 -8.42
C TYR A 133 7.74 -1.54 -9.50
N PHE A 134 6.45 -1.48 -9.86
CA PHE A 134 5.92 -2.23 -10.99
C PHE A 134 6.59 -1.85 -12.31
N GLN A 135 6.86 -0.56 -12.54
CA GLN A 135 7.53 -0.09 -13.76
C GLN A 135 8.97 -0.63 -13.87
N ASP A 136 9.71 -0.75 -12.76
CA ASP A 136 11.05 -1.34 -12.76
C ASP A 136 11.02 -2.85 -13.07
N LEU A 137 10.02 -3.58 -12.55
CA LEU A 137 9.87 -5.02 -12.82
C LEU A 137 9.35 -5.30 -14.24
N MET A 138 8.83 -4.27 -14.92
CA MET A 138 8.24 -4.37 -16.27
C MET A 138 8.81 -3.32 -17.22
N PRO A 139 10.12 -3.30 -17.46
CA PRO A 139 10.75 -2.29 -18.30
C PRO A 139 10.18 -2.32 -19.73
N GLY A 140 9.94 -1.13 -20.29
CA GLY A 140 9.29 -0.97 -21.59
C GLY A 140 7.76 -1.18 -21.63
N GLN A 141 7.15 -1.55 -20.51
CA GLN A 141 5.70 -1.83 -20.41
C GLN A 141 5.00 -0.92 -19.37
N ALA A 142 5.29 0.38 -19.39
CA ALA A 142 4.78 1.33 -18.40
C ALA A 142 3.23 1.31 -18.28
N GLY A 143 2.50 1.23 -19.38
CA GLY A 143 1.05 1.14 -19.37
C GLY A 143 0.53 -0.11 -18.66
N SER A 144 1.10 -1.29 -18.97
CA SER A 144 0.75 -2.55 -18.31
C SER A 144 1.10 -2.52 -16.81
N ALA A 145 2.23 -1.94 -16.44
CA ALA A 145 2.66 -1.79 -15.05
C ALA A 145 1.68 -0.91 -14.25
N THR A 146 1.26 0.22 -14.81
CA THR A 146 0.26 1.12 -14.21
C THR A 146 -1.08 0.41 -14.06
N THR A 147 -1.53 -0.33 -15.09
CA THR A 147 -2.79 -1.09 -15.03
C THR A 147 -2.74 -2.17 -13.94
N LEU A 148 -1.64 -2.92 -13.83
CA LEU A 148 -1.49 -3.91 -12.78
C LEU A 148 -1.53 -3.28 -11.39
N TYR A 149 -0.80 -2.19 -11.19
CA TYR A 149 -0.82 -1.45 -9.92
C TYR A 149 -2.23 -0.95 -9.56
N THR A 150 -2.93 -0.32 -10.50
CA THR A 150 -4.31 0.15 -10.26
C THR A 150 -5.27 -0.99 -9.95
N ASN A 151 -5.08 -2.15 -10.58
CA ASN A 151 -5.90 -3.32 -10.30
C ASN A 151 -5.65 -3.88 -8.88
N THR A 152 -4.45 -3.70 -8.29
CA THR A 152 -4.22 -4.11 -6.90
C THR A 152 -5.14 -3.40 -5.93
N SER A 153 -5.34 -2.09 -6.11
CA SER A 153 -6.25 -1.33 -5.26
C SER A 153 -7.72 -1.73 -5.47
N ARG A 154 -8.15 -1.98 -6.71
CA ARG A 154 -9.51 -2.43 -7.01
C ARG A 154 -9.82 -3.79 -6.38
N VAL A 155 -8.90 -4.77 -6.55
CA VAL A 155 -9.03 -6.08 -5.92
C VAL A 155 -9.03 -5.95 -4.40
N GLY A 156 -8.15 -5.10 -3.86
CA GLY A 156 -8.11 -4.80 -2.43
C GLY A 156 -9.45 -4.27 -1.90
N TRP A 157 -10.09 -3.33 -2.60
CA TRP A 157 -11.42 -2.80 -2.25
C TRP A 157 -12.52 -3.87 -2.26
N ILE A 158 -12.56 -4.72 -3.29
CA ILE A 158 -13.56 -5.79 -3.40
C ILE A 158 -13.44 -6.76 -2.22
N ILE A 159 -12.21 -7.21 -1.91
CA ILE A 159 -11.95 -8.11 -0.79
C ILE A 159 -12.30 -7.43 0.53
N ALA A 160 -11.87 -6.18 0.71
CA ALA A 160 -12.09 -5.43 1.94
C ALA A 160 -13.58 -5.22 2.25
N GLY A 161 -14.39 -4.86 1.24
CA GLY A 161 -15.82 -4.67 1.43
C GLY A 161 -16.52 -5.94 1.95
N SER A 162 -16.21 -7.09 1.36
CA SER A 162 -16.77 -8.38 1.78
C SER A 162 -16.27 -8.77 3.18
N VAL A 163 -14.96 -8.65 3.43
CA VAL A 163 -14.35 -9.04 4.71
C VAL A 163 -14.83 -8.12 5.84
N ALA A 164 -14.88 -6.79 5.62
CA ALA A 164 -15.31 -5.85 6.63
C ALA A 164 -16.73 -6.14 7.12
N GLY A 165 -17.69 -6.38 6.20
CA GLY A 165 -19.07 -6.70 6.55
C GLY A 165 -19.16 -7.99 7.34
N ILE A 166 -18.58 -9.08 6.83
CA ILE A 166 -18.64 -10.41 7.46
C ILE A 166 -17.99 -10.39 8.87
N VAL A 167 -16.80 -9.80 8.98
CA VAL A 167 -16.06 -9.78 10.24
C VAL A 167 -16.76 -8.91 11.29
N ALA A 168 -17.25 -7.73 10.88
CA ALA A 168 -17.97 -6.85 11.80
C ALA A 168 -19.28 -7.46 12.30
N GLU A 169 -19.99 -8.22 11.46
CA GLU A 169 -21.24 -8.89 11.82
C GLU A 169 -21.03 -10.08 12.77
N ILE A 170 -19.98 -10.90 12.50
CA ILE A 170 -19.72 -12.13 13.30
C ILE A 170 -19.06 -11.80 14.63
N TRP A 171 -18.14 -10.82 14.66
CA TRP A 171 -17.39 -10.47 15.87
C TRP A 171 -17.69 -9.04 16.32
N ASN A 172 -17.00 -8.06 15.79
CA ASN A 172 -17.16 -6.62 16.08
C ASN A 172 -16.29 -5.79 15.12
N TYR A 173 -16.42 -4.45 15.17
CA TYR A 173 -15.62 -3.53 14.35
C TYR A 173 -14.13 -3.55 14.73
N HIS A 174 -13.80 -3.80 16.00
CA HIS A 174 -12.42 -3.92 16.46
C HIS A 174 -11.70 -5.12 15.83
N ALA A 175 -12.40 -6.24 15.61
CA ALA A 175 -11.84 -7.44 14.99
C ALA A 175 -11.36 -7.20 13.55
N VAL A 176 -11.96 -6.27 12.82
CA VAL A 176 -11.56 -5.92 11.44
C VAL A 176 -10.12 -5.41 11.38
N PHE A 177 -9.66 -4.68 12.41
CA PHE A 177 -8.27 -4.20 12.47
C PHE A 177 -7.27 -5.33 12.70
N TRP A 178 -7.65 -6.42 13.38
CA TRP A 178 -6.84 -7.64 13.47
C TRP A 178 -6.62 -8.26 12.09
N PHE A 179 -7.66 -8.37 11.27
CA PHE A 179 -7.54 -8.87 9.91
C PHE A 179 -6.64 -7.97 9.05
N ALA A 180 -6.83 -6.65 9.14
CA ALA A 180 -5.97 -5.70 8.44
C ALA A 180 -4.50 -5.85 8.86
N MET A 181 -4.22 -6.01 10.16
CA MET A 181 -2.87 -6.22 10.68
C MET A 181 -2.25 -7.53 10.17
N VAL A 182 -3.00 -8.63 10.16
CA VAL A 182 -2.54 -9.92 9.61
C VAL A 182 -2.19 -9.78 8.13
N MET A 183 -2.98 -9.07 7.32
CA MET A 183 -2.68 -8.79 5.91
C MET A 183 -1.34 -8.05 5.75
N ILE A 184 -1.06 -7.06 6.59
CA ILE A 184 0.22 -6.33 6.53
C ILE A 184 1.40 -7.17 7.02
N ILE A 185 1.22 -8.00 8.05
CA ILE A 185 2.25 -8.95 8.49
C ILE A 185 2.56 -9.94 7.35
N ALA A 186 1.55 -10.49 6.68
CA ALA A 186 1.75 -11.35 5.51
C ALA A 186 2.52 -10.61 4.39
N THR A 187 2.23 -9.32 4.19
CA THR A 187 2.98 -8.46 3.26
C THR A 187 4.47 -8.39 3.60
N LEU A 188 4.84 -8.24 4.88
CA LEU A 188 6.23 -8.23 5.32
C LEU A 188 6.95 -9.54 4.95
N PHE A 189 6.32 -10.68 5.16
CA PHE A 189 6.88 -11.98 4.76
C PHE A 189 7.06 -12.10 3.24
N CYS A 190 6.10 -11.61 2.45
CA CYS A 190 6.23 -11.56 0.99
C CYS A 190 7.37 -10.64 0.53
N LEU A 191 7.55 -9.48 1.19
CA LEU A 191 8.62 -8.53 0.90
C LEU A 191 10.03 -9.07 1.20
N LEU A 192 10.15 -10.08 2.05
CA LEU A 192 11.43 -10.77 2.28
C LEU A 192 11.84 -11.64 1.06
N ARG A 193 10.87 -12.09 0.26
CA ARG A 193 11.09 -13.01 -0.85
C ARG A 193 11.21 -12.33 -2.22
N ILE A 194 10.84 -11.05 -2.35
CA ILE A 194 11.00 -10.29 -3.58
C ILE A 194 12.47 -9.85 -3.74
N LYS A 195 12.98 -9.86 -4.97
CA LYS A 195 14.35 -9.40 -5.24
C LYS A 195 14.42 -7.88 -5.32
N ASP A 196 15.57 -7.32 -4.96
CA ASP A 196 15.88 -5.92 -5.24
C ASP A 196 16.12 -5.76 -6.75
N VAL A 197 15.58 -4.67 -7.33
CA VAL A 197 15.76 -4.28 -8.74
C VAL A 197 16.44 -2.91 -8.77
#